data_e318497ea61c422e87669d3d479dd421
#
_entry.id   e318497ea61c422e87669d3d479dd421
#
_cell.length_a   1.000
_cell.length_b   1.000
_cell.length_c   1.000
_cell.angle_alpha   90.00
_cell.angle_beta   90.00
_cell.angle_gamma   90.00
#
_symmetry.space_group_name_H-M   'P 1'
#
loop_
_entity.id
_entity.type
_entity.pdbx_description
1 polymer ?
#
loop_
_entity_poly.entity_id
_entity_poly.type
_entity_poly.pdbx_seq_one_letter_code
_entity_poly.pdbx_strand_id
1 'polypeptide(L)'
;MIIMKDRQRIHNFPKENLCIVTDFDKTITSNESVSSIGVFSNFFPKQYAEEKSKIMEQEEKIFLSNDISNVQKEQLLHSIWIKKLKLLKEFLNNYKVINDIVSSNQFIFRDDAIETINYLQRKYQVIINSSGFGNLIIELLKKEGCHFDNLVVFSNFIQNGMIDFSKMIDPYRKYNTEYIKYINNYKNFVLLGDSLTDLSMLPLDLNKISVGFLDCEYDTYLKDFTSDFDIVATENEPYSSPVKKLSL
;
A
#
# COMPACT_ATOMS: atom_id res chain seq x y z
N MET A 1 -20.00 -5.43 0.68
CA MET A 1 -20.64 -5.37 2.04
C MET A 1 -19.71 -4.67 3.03
N ILE A 2 -20.23 -3.87 3.98
CA ILE A 2 -19.45 -3.18 5.01
C ILE A 2 -19.74 -3.77 6.39
N ILE A 3 -18.70 -4.26 7.06
CA ILE A 3 -18.75 -4.78 8.44
C ILE A 3 -18.03 -3.79 9.36
N MET A 4 -18.63 -3.46 10.50
CA MET A 4 -18.06 -2.49 11.47
C MET A 4 -18.09 -3.08 12.87
N LYS A 5 -16.96 -3.03 13.59
CA LYS A 5 -16.86 -3.51 14.98
C LYS A 5 -17.66 -2.66 15.97
N ASP A 6 -17.36 -1.37 16.00
CA ASP A 6 -17.97 -0.41 16.94
C ASP A 6 -18.46 0.82 16.15
N ARG A 7 -19.75 0.82 15.82
CA ARG A 7 -20.37 1.90 15.05
C ARG A 7 -20.32 3.24 15.77
N GLN A 8 -20.45 3.24 17.10
CA GLN A 8 -20.46 4.48 17.88
C GLN A 8 -19.06 5.11 17.92
N ARG A 9 -18.01 4.33 18.16
CA ARG A 9 -16.63 4.78 18.13
C ARG A 9 -16.27 5.30 16.72
N ILE A 10 -16.64 4.58 15.68
CA ILE A 10 -16.37 4.95 14.29
C ILE A 10 -17.04 6.29 13.94
N HIS A 11 -18.31 6.46 14.26
CA HIS A 11 -19.06 7.68 13.98
C HIS A 11 -18.52 8.90 14.75
N ASN A 12 -18.13 8.72 16.01
CA ASN A 12 -17.65 9.77 16.90
C ASN A 12 -16.12 9.96 16.84
N PHE A 13 -15.43 9.32 15.89
CA PHE A 13 -13.99 9.43 15.77
C PHE A 13 -13.56 10.89 15.54
N PRO A 14 -12.58 11.42 16.30
CA PRO A 14 -12.18 12.81 16.22
C PRO A 14 -11.50 13.12 14.88
N LYS A 15 -11.89 14.26 14.28
CA LYS A 15 -11.40 14.70 12.96
C LYS A 15 -10.39 15.85 13.06
N GLU A 16 -10.13 16.32 14.29
CA GLU A 16 -9.13 17.34 14.53
C GLU A 16 -7.73 16.77 14.36
N ASN A 17 -6.90 17.49 13.61
CA ASN A 17 -5.53 17.04 13.30
C ASN A 17 -5.48 15.59 12.77
N LEU A 18 -6.42 15.28 11.85
CA LEU A 18 -6.60 13.98 11.23
C LEU A 18 -5.64 13.83 10.03
N CYS A 19 -4.99 12.68 9.96
CA CYS A 19 -4.24 12.22 8.81
C CYS A 19 -4.85 10.92 8.27
N ILE A 20 -4.96 10.81 6.96
CA ILE A 20 -5.43 9.61 6.28
C ILE A 20 -4.22 8.91 5.68
N VAL A 21 -4.01 7.66 6.05
CA VAL A 21 -2.92 6.81 5.55
C VAL A 21 -3.53 5.68 4.76
N THR A 22 -3.13 5.52 3.52
CA THR A 22 -3.66 4.48 2.63
C THR A 22 -2.54 3.72 1.94
N ASP A 23 -2.69 2.42 1.76
CA ASP A 23 -1.88 1.65 0.82
C ASP A 23 -2.30 1.98 -0.62
N PHE A 24 -1.53 1.52 -1.62
CA PHE A 24 -1.78 1.75 -3.03
C PHE A 24 -2.29 0.50 -3.74
N ASP A 25 -1.47 -0.57 -3.80
CA ASP A 25 -1.80 -1.78 -4.55
C ASP A 25 -2.97 -2.52 -3.88
N LYS A 26 -4.05 -2.82 -4.64
CA LYS A 26 -5.29 -3.46 -4.18
C LYS A 26 -6.12 -2.66 -3.15
N THR A 27 -5.65 -1.49 -2.76
CA THR A 27 -6.37 -0.55 -1.88
C THR A 27 -6.92 0.61 -2.70
N ILE A 28 -6.06 1.46 -3.28
CA ILE A 28 -6.42 2.49 -4.25
C ILE A 28 -6.68 1.86 -5.61
N THR A 29 -5.86 0.90 -6.03
CA THR A 29 -6.17 0.03 -7.17
C THR A 29 -7.13 -1.09 -6.74
N SER A 30 -7.84 -1.67 -7.71
CA SER A 30 -8.72 -2.82 -7.46
C SER A 30 -7.92 -4.10 -7.27
N ASN A 31 -8.56 -5.14 -6.74
CA ASN A 31 -7.96 -6.46 -6.60
C ASN A 31 -7.56 -7.10 -7.95
N GLU A 32 -8.24 -6.72 -9.03
CA GLU A 32 -7.96 -7.22 -10.39
C GLU A 32 -6.77 -6.52 -11.04
N SER A 33 -6.30 -5.41 -10.45
CA SER A 33 -5.16 -4.67 -10.97
C SER A 33 -3.85 -5.42 -10.79
N VAL A 34 -2.91 -5.21 -11.73
CA VAL A 34 -1.51 -5.59 -11.52
C VAL A 34 -0.91 -4.75 -10.41
N SER A 35 0.06 -5.29 -9.66
CA SER A 35 0.77 -4.52 -8.65
C SER A 35 1.85 -3.62 -9.25
N SER A 36 2.16 -2.53 -8.56
CA SER A 36 3.14 -1.51 -8.97
C SER A 36 4.60 -2.01 -9.09
N ILE A 37 4.89 -3.19 -8.52
CA ILE A 37 6.17 -3.91 -8.72
C ILE A 37 5.98 -5.09 -9.69
N GLY A 38 4.81 -5.72 -9.67
CA GLY A 38 4.50 -6.90 -10.50
C GLY A 38 4.54 -6.61 -11.99
N VAL A 39 4.00 -5.46 -12.38
CA VAL A 39 3.82 -5.02 -13.77
C VAL A 39 5.11 -5.03 -14.60
N PHE A 40 6.26 -4.78 -13.99
CA PHE A 40 7.54 -4.74 -14.69
C PHE A 40 7.90 -6.06 -15.39
N SER A 41 7.38 -7.19 -14.92
CA SER A 41 7.57 -8.49 -15.58
C SER A 41 6.99 -8.53 -17.00
N ASN A 42 6.03 -7.66 -17.33
CA ASN A 42 5.39 -7.57 -18.64
C ASN A 42 6.17 -6.69 -19.62
N PHE A 43 7.10 -5.87 -19.13
CA PHE A 43 7.84 -4.86 -19.91
C PHE A 43 9.34 -5.11 -19.97
N PHE A 44 9.87 -5.92 -19.06
CA PHE A 44 11.28 -6.26 -19.05
C PHE A 44 11.56 -7.55 -19.82
N PRO A 45 12.83 -7.80 -20.23
CA PRO A 45 13.22 -9.04 -20.88
C PRO A 45 12.88 -10.27 -20.00
N LYS A 46 12.70 -11.43 -20.67
CA LYS A 46 12.40 -12.71 -20.02
C LYS A 46 13.35 -13.03 -18.85
N GLN A 47 14.61 -12.66 -18.98
CA GLN A 47 15.62 -12.83 -17.93
C GLN A 47 15.17 -12.20 -16.60
N TYR A 48 14.55 -11.02 -16.62
CA TYR A 48 14.02 -10.39 -15.39
C TYR A 48 12.96 -11.26 -14.70
N ALA A 49 12.02 -11.79 -15.50
CA ALA A 49 10.98 -12.66 -14.95
C ALA A 49 11.54 -13.95 -14.35
N GLU A 50 12.55 -14.56 -14.99
CA GLU A 50 13.24 -15.74 -14.51
C GLU A 50 14.01 -15.49 -13.19
N GLU A 51 14.72 -14.38 -13.08
CA GLU A 51 15.45 -14.02 -11.86
C GLU A 51 14.48 -13.65 -10.73
N LYS A 52 13.41 -12.90 -11.05
CA LYS A 52 12.34 -12.58 -10.09
C LYS A 52 11.67 -13.85 -9.55
N SER A 53 11.37 -14.84 -10.41
CA SER A 53 10.77 -16.11 -9.98
C SER A 53 11.64 -16.82 -8.94
N LYS A 54 12.96 -16.89 -9.15
CA LYS A 54 13.89 -17.47 -8.17
C LYS A 54 13.88 -16.76 -6.82
N ILE A 55 13.74 -15.42 -6.84
CA ILE A 55 13.63 -14.64 -5.59
C ILE A 55 12.29 -14.93 -4.90
N MET A 56 11.18 -15.04 -5.66
CA MET A 56 9.87 -15.37 -5.12
C MET A 56 9.82 -16.78 -4.50
N GLU A 57 10.47 -17.76 -5.12
CA GLU A 57 10.60 -19.11 -4.55
C GLU A 57 11.35 -19.11 -3.21
N GLN A 58 12.36 -18.24 -3.05
CA GLN A 58 13.06 -18.07 -1.76
C GLN A 58 12.13 -17.43 -0.73
N GLU A 59 11.35 -16.43 -1.12
CA GLU A 59 10.37 -15.76 -0.27
C GLU A 59 9.32 -16.74 0.26
N GLU A 60 8.73 -17.53 -0.62
CA GLU A 60 7.73 -18.54 -0.29
C GLU A 60 8.28 -19.56 0.74
N LYS A 61 9.49 -20.07 0.50
CA LYS A 61 10.15 -21.00 1.43
C LYS A 61 10.33 -20.39 2.82
N ILE A 62 10.71 -19.11 2.90
CA ILE A 62 10.85 -18.39 4.17
C ILE A 62 9.48 -18.23 4.84
N PHE A 63 8.48 -17.83 4.05
CA PHE A 63 7.12 -17.60 4.55
C PHE A 63 6.50 -18.86 5.14
N LEU A 64 6.66 -20.00 4.46
CA LEU A 64 6.13 -21.30 4.87
C LEU A 64 6.97 -22.01 5.93
N SER A 65 8.18 -21.55 6.24
CA SER A 65 9.04 -22.17 7.25
C SER A 65 8.44 -22.03 8.66
N ASN A 66 8.37 -23.15 9.37
CA ASN A 66 7.99 -23.20 10.79
C ASN A 66 9.20 -23.30 11.72
N ASP A 67 10.42 -23.45 11.16
CA ASP A 67 11.64 -23.72 11.92
C ASP A 67 12.39 -22.45 12.36
N ILE A 68 11.90 -21.26 11.94
CA ILE A 68 12.52 -19.98 12.24
C ILE A 68 11.54 -19.08 13.02
N SER A 69 12.08 -18.28 13.95
CA SER A 69 11.27 -17.34 14.72
C SER A 69 10.69 -16.24 13.84
N ASN A 70 9.59 -15.63 14.27
CA ASN A 70 8.95 -14.52 13.52
C ASN A 70 9.92 -13.36 13.26
N VAL A 71 10.80 -13.03 14.22
CA VAL A 71 11.82 -11.99 14.05
C VAL A 71 12.83 -12.34 12.96
N GLN A 72 13.31 -13.60 12.94
CA GLN A 72 14.21 -14.07 11.88
C GLN A 72 13.51 -14.10 10.52
N LYS A 73 12.25 -14.52 10.50
CA LYS A 73 11.43 -14.53 9.27
C LYS A 73 11.31 -13.11 8.70
N GLU A 74 10.96 -12.13 9.52
CA GLU A 74 10.87 -10.71 9.12
C GLU A 74 12.20 -10.20 8.54
N GLN A 75 13.33 -10.47 9.19
CA GLN A 75 14.66 -10.07 8.70
C GLN A 75 15.01 -10.71 7.35
N LEU A 76 14.69 -11.98 7.16
CA LEU A 76 14.92 -12.69 5.90
C LEU A 76 14.04 -12.13 4.79
N LEU A 77 12.74 -11.91 5.05
CA LEU A 77 11.79 -11.34 4.09
C LEU A 77 12.19 -9.91 3.70
N HIS A 78 12.67 -9.10 4.66
CA HIS A 78 13.24 -7.79 4.38
C HIS A 78 14.45 -7.89 3.41
N SER A 79 15.34 -8.86 3.61
CA SER A 79 16.48 -9.08 2.71
C SER A 79 16.04 -9.51 1.30
N ILE A 80 14.97 -10.28 1.19
CA ILE A 80 14.35 -10.66 -0.08
C ILE A 80 13.79 -9.42 -0.81
N TRP A 81 13.14 -8.53 -0.06
CA TRP A 81 12.62 -7.29 -0.65
C TRP A 81 13.74 -6.41 -1.23
N ILE A 82 14.87 -6.29 -0.53
CA ILE A 82 16.07 -5.61 -1.05
C ILE A 82 16.54 -6.25 -2.37
N LYS A 83 16.55 -7.60 -2.47
CA LYS A 83 16.92 -8.28 -3.72
C LYS A 83 15.96 -7.93 -4.86
N LYS A 84 14.64 -7.92 -4.61
CA LYS A 84 13.63 -7.54 -5.62
C LYS A 84 13.85 -6.11 -6.13
N LEU A 85 14.10 -5.16 -5.24
CA LEU A 85 14.35 -3.77 -5.62
C LEU A 85 15.69 -3.59 -6.37
N LYS A 86 16.73 -4.33 -6.00
CA LYS A 86 18.01 -4.33 -6.74
C LYS A 86 17.82 -4.88 -8.14
N LEU A 87 17.12 -6.00 -8.29
CA LEU A 87 16.80 -6.56 -9.60
C LEU A 87 15.99 -5.58 -10.45
N LEU A 88 14.95 -4.96 -9.89
CA LEU A 88 14.19 -3.92 -10.59
C LEU A 88 15.10 -2.80 -11.09
N LYS A 89 16.00 -2.30 -10.24
CA LYS A 89 16.95 -1.23 -10.57
C LYS A 89 17.87 -1.62 -11.72
N GLU A 90 18.38 -2.85 -11.76
CA GLU A 90 19.29 -3.33 -12.80
C GLU A 90 18.66 -3.27 -14.20
N PHE A 91 17.35 -3.56 -14.29
CA PHE A 91 16.60 -3.55 -15.54
C PHE A 91 15.96 -2.20 -15.87
N LEU A 92 15.83 -1.31 -14.91
CA LEU A 92 15.23 0.02 -15.09
C LEU A 92 16.28 1.03 -15.63
N ASN A 93 16.68 0.84 -16.88
CA ASN A 93 17.74 1.63 -17.52
C ASN A 93 17.31 3.05 -17.94
N ASN A 94 15.99 3.31 -18.07
CA ASN A 94 15.45 4.63 -18.40
C ASN A 94 13.97 4.75 -17.97
N TYR A 95 13.52 5.99 -17.84
CA TYR A 95 12.12 6.31 -17.49
C TYR A 95 11.11 5.99 -18.59
N LYS A 96 11.55 5.63 -19.81
CA LYS A 96 10.65 5.30 -20.91
C LYS A 96 9.72 4.14 -20.54
N VAL A 97 10.24 3.13 -19.85
CA VAL A 97 9.44 1.98 -19.43
C VAL A 97 8.30 2.37 -18.49
N ILE A 98 8.48 3.38 -17.64
CA ILE A 98 7.41 3.89 -16.76
C ILE A 98 6.29 4.49 -17.61
N ASN A 99 6.63 5.32 -18.60
CA ASN A 99 5.64 5.90 -19.51
C ASN A 99 4.90 4.82 -20.33
N ASP A 100 5.61 3.80 -20.79
CA ASP A 100 5.01 2.67 -21.51
C ASP A 100 4.04 1.90 -20.61
N ILE A 101 4.41 1.65 -19.35
CA ILE A 101 3.53 1.02 -18.34
C ILE A 101 2.29 1.88 -18.09
N VAL A 102 2.48 3.17 -17.81
CA VAL A 102 1.35 4.11 -17.56
C VAL A 102 0.39 4.14 -18.75
N SER A 103 0.92 4.08 -19.98
CA SER A 103 0.12 4.10 -21.21
C SER A 103 -0.58 2.77 -21.50
N SER A 104 -0.16 1.66 -20.88
CA SER A 104 -0.67 0.32 -21.20
C SER A 104 -2.06 0.01 -20.63
N ASN A 105 -2.60 0.88 -19.76
CA ASN A 105 -3.89 0.69 -19.08
C ASN A 105 -4.03 -0.64 -18.30
N GLN A 106 -2.93 -1.18 -17.78
CA GLN A 106 -2.96 -2.41 -16.97
C GLN A 106 -3.37 -2.18 -15.52
N PHE A 107 -3.40 -0.92 -15.07
CA PHE A 107 -3.87 -0.57 -13.74
C PHE A 107 -5.36 -0.27 -13.77
N ILE A 108 -6.07 -0.93 -12.87
CA ILE A 108 -7.51 -0.74 -12.66
C ILE A 108 -7.64 -0.11 -11.27
N PHE A 109 -8.12 1.12 -11.23
CA PHE A 109 -8.38 1.80 -9.95
C PHE A 109 -9.68 1.28 -9.34
N ARG A 110 -9.76 1.27 -8.01
CA ARG A 110 -11.01 1.00 -7.30
C ARG A 110 -12.00 2.11 -7.61
N ASP A 111 -13.27 1.75 -7.72
CA ASP A 111 -14.33 2.70 -7.99
C ASP A 111 -14.24 3.89 -7.03
N ASP A 112 -14.36 5.10 -7.57
CA ASP A 112 -14.32 6.41 -6.92
C ASP A 112 -13.07 6.72 -6.05
N ALA A 113 -11.98 5.94 -6.19
CA ALA A 113 -10.79 6.12 -5.35
C ALA A 113 -10.14 7.49 -5.55
N ILE A 114 -9.92 7.90 -6.80
CA ILE A 114 -9.26 9.17 -7.12
C ILE A 114 -10.13 10.38 -6.70
N GLU A 115 -11.41 10.32 -6.99
CA GLU A 115 -12.37 11.36 -6.59
C GLU A 115 -12.42 11.50 -5.07
N THR A 116 -12.42 10.36 -4.34
CA THR A 116 -12.44 10.34 -2.90
C THR A 116 -11.13 10.90 -2.31
N ILE A 117 -9.98 10.51 -2.85
CA ILE A 117 -8.68 11.05 -2.44
C ILE A 117 -8.62 12.56 -2.71
N ASN A 118 -9.05 13.02 -3.88
CA ASN A 118 -9.11 14.44 -4.22
C ASN A 118 -10.07 15.22 -3.31
N TYR A 119 -11.16 14.62 -2.87
CA TYR A 119 -12.06 15.23 -1.87
C TYR A 119 -11.41 15.30 -0.49
N LEU A 120 -10.80 14.21 -0.01
CA LEU A 120 -10.23 14.12 1.32
C LEU A 120 -9.05 15.08 1.51
N GLN A 121 -8.15 15.20 0.53
CA GLN A 121 -6.99 16.08 0.63
C GLN A 121 -7.34 17.58 0.66
N ARG A 122 -8.57 17.98 0.35
CA ARG A 122 -9.03 19.37 0.55
C ARG A 122 -9.18 19.73 2.04
N LYS A 123 -9.31 18.74 2.91
CA LYS A 123 -9.57 18.92 4.34
C LYS A 123 -8.50 18.32 5.24
N TYR A 124 -7.88 17.24 4.80
CA TYR A 124 -6.97 16.42 5.60
C TYR A 124 -5.67 16.16 4.87
N GLN A 125 -4.61 15.89 5.62
CA GLN A 125 -3.41 15.29 5.03
C GLN A 125 -3.74 13.87 4.60
N VAL A 126 -3.39 13.54 3.36
CA VAL A 126 -3.45 12.17 2.83
C VAL A 126 -2.03 11.67 2.60
N ILE A 127 -1.74 10.48 3.06
CA ILE A 127 -0.47 9.80 2.84
C ILE A 127 -0.76 8.49 2.10
N ILE A 128 -0.13 8.31 0.95
CA ILE A 128 -0.03 6.99 0.33
C ILE A 128 1.27 6.36 0.84
N ASN A 129 1.16 5.23 1.54
CA ASN A 129 2.30 4.48 2.06
C ASN A 129 2.33 3.10 1.41
N SER A 130 3.20 2.93 0.43
CA SER A 130 3.25 1.73 -0.40
C SER A 130 4.66 1.14 -0.46
N SER A 131 4.75 -0.18 -0.35
CA SER A 131 5.99 -0.91 -0.67
C SER A 131 6.28 -0.97 -2.17
N GLY A 132 5.39 -0.48 -3.01
CA GLY A 132 5.50 -0.43 -4.46
C GLY A 132 6.62 0.45 -5.00
N PHE A 133 6.53 0.78 -6.28
CA PHE A 133 7.51 1.64 -6.95
C PHE A 133 6.96 3.06 -7.10
N GLY A 134 7.44 3.98 -6.25
CA GLY A 134 6.90 5.32 -6.07
C GLY A 134 6.90 6.19 -7.34
N ASN A 135 7.93 6.07 -8.18
CA ASN A 135 7.97 6.81 -9.45
C ASN A 135 6.78 6.42 -10.37
N LEU A 136 6.44 5.13 -10.43
CA LEU A 136 5.30 4.65 -11.21
C LEU A 136 3.98 5.07 -10.56
N ILE A 137 3.85 4.92 -9.24
CA ILE A 137 2.64 5.31 -8.49
C ILE A 137 2.28 6.78 -8.75
N ILE A 138 3.26 7.68 -8.67
CA ILE A 138 3.04 9.11 -8.92
C ILE A 138 2.54 9.37 -10.35
N GLU A 139 3.14 8.74 -11.35
CA GLU A 139 2.73 8.94 -12.75
C GLU A 139 1.34 8.34 -13.03
N LEU A 140 0.98 7.22 -12.42
CA LEU A 140 -0.36 6.64 -12.49
C LEU A 140 -1.39 7.59 -11.86
N LEU A 141 -1.14 8.10 -10.65
CA LEU A 141 -2.03 9.04 -9.98
C LEU A 141 -2.24 10.32 -10.78
N LYS A 142 -1.17 10.88 -11.38
CA LYS A 142 -1.27 12.05 -12.26
C LYS A 142 -2.13 11.78 -13.48
N LYS A 143 -1.95 10.62 -14.12
CA LYS A 143 -2.73 10.22 -15.29
C LYS A 143 -4.22 10.17 -14.98
N GLU A 144 -4.60 9.69 -13.81
CA GLU A 144 -5.98 9.59 -13.34
C GLU A 144 -6.53 10.91 -12.75
N GLY A 145 -5.77 11.99 -12.83
CA GLY A 145 -6.23 13.32 -12.38
C GLY A 145 -6.17 13.51 -10.86
N CYS A 146 -5.33 12.77 -10.16
CA CYS A 146 -5.10 12.97 -8.74
C CYS A 146 -4.32 14.27 -8.50
N HIS A 147 -4.79 15.11 -7.57
CA HIS A 147 -4.10 16.30 -7.11
C HIS A 147 -3.05 15.97 -6.05
N PHE A 148 -2.12 16.89 -5.80
CA PHE A 148 -1.03 16.71 -4.82
C PHE A 148 -0.91 17.90 -3.85
N ASP A 149 -2.03 18.55 -3.52
CA ASP A 149 -2.04 19.73 -2.64
C ASP A 149 -1.72 19.35 -1.18
N ASN A 150 -2.38 18.30 -0.68
CA ASN A 150 -2.16 17.71 0.65
C ASN A 150 -1.98 16.19 0.56
N LEU A 151 -1.37 15.71 -0.53
CA LEU A 151 -1.06 14.31 -0.74
C LEU A 151 0.46 14.12 -0.75
N VAL A 152 0.93 13.18 0.06
CA VAL A 152 2.34 12.77 0.10
C VAL A 152 2.44 11.27 -0.15
N VAL A 153 3.43 10.86 -0.93
CA VAL A 153 3.69 9.43 -1.23
C VAL A 153 4.99 9.01 -0.55
N PHE A 154 4.87 8.08 0.40
CA PHE A 154 6.00 7.32 0.95
C PHE A 154 6.05 5.97 0.25
N SER A 155 7.12 5.72 -0.46
CA SER A 155 7.30 4.50 -1.25
C SER A 155 8.78 4.32 -1.63
N ASN A 156 9.08 3.31 -2.45
CA ASN A 156 10.43 3.07 -2.93
C ASN A 156 10.68 3.86 -4.22
N PHE A 157 11.65 4.76 -4.19
CA PHE A 157 11.99 5.61 -5.33
C PHE A 157 13.38 5.29 -5.88
N ILE A 158 13.51 5.38 -7.20
CA ILE A 158 14.82 5.51 -7.85
C ILE A 158 15.04 7.00 -8.16
N GLN A 159 16.05 7.57 -7.55
CA GLN A 159 16.49 8.95 -7.79
C GLN A 159 17.94 8.94 -8.28
N ASN A 160 18.22 9.61 -9.40
CA ASN A 160 19.56 9.61 -10.02
C ASN A 160 20.15 8.20 -10.21
N GLY A 161 19.33 7.23 -10.58
CA GLY A 161 19.74 5.84 -10.78
C GLY A 161 20.04 5.05 -9.49
N MET A 162 19.71 5.58 -8.32
CA MET A 162 19.95 4.93 -7.01
C MET A 162 18.64 4.73 -6.23
N ILE A 163 18.59 3.66 -5.46
CA ILE A 163 17.57 3.43 -4.42
C ILE A 163 18.21 3.72 -3.06
N ASP A 164 17.58 4.58 -2.29
CA ASP A 164 17.97 4.80 -0.88
C ASP A 164 17.31 3.74 0.01
N PHE A 165 18.05 2.67 0.28
CA PHE A 165 17.57 1.58 1.12
C PHE A 165 17.35 1.98 2.59
N SER A 166 17.88 3.12 3.05
CA SER A 166 17.61 3.63 4.40
C SER A 166 16.18 4.18 4.54
N LYS A 167 15.56 4.52 3.41
CA LYS A 167 14.17 5.01 3.31
C LYS A 167 13.19 3.98 2.78
N MET A 168 13.65 2.75 2.62
CA MET A 168 12.84 1.68 2.04
C MET A 168 11.58 1.41 2.86
N ILE A 169 10.48 1.23 2.14
CA ILE A 169 9.22 0.69 2.64
C ILE A 169 9.12 -0.75 2.11
N ASP A 170 8.99 -1.72 2.98
CA ASP A 170 8.77 -3.11 2.59
C ASP A 170 7.37 -3.61 2.96
N PRO A 171 6.85 -4.66 2.32
CA PRO A 171 5.49 -5.13 2.53
C PRO A 171 5.25 -5.73 3.92
N TYR A 172 6.31 -6.07 4.66
CA TYR A 172 6.21 -6.68 5.99
C TYR A 172 6.38 -5.66 7.10
N ARG A 173 6.99 -4.51 6.78
CA ARG A 173 7.26 -3.41 7.70
C ARG A 173 7.09 -2.09 6.96
N LYS A 174 5.86 -1.59 6.92
CA LYS A 174 5.50 -0.40 6.14
C LYS A 174 5.86 0.92 6.84
N TYR A 175 7.06 1.04 7.41
CA TYR A 175 7.55 2.30 7.99
C TYR A 175 9.07 2.42 7.96
N ASN A 176 9.54 3.65 7.91
CA ASN A 176 10.95 4.04 8.10
C ASN A 176 11.02 5.28 8.99
N THR A 177 12.24 5.71 9.33
CA THR A 177 12.45 6.85 10.24
C THR A 177 11.86 8.16 9.73
N GLU A 178 11.91 8.41 8.43
CA GLU A 178 11.38 9.64 7.82
C GLU A 178 9.85 9.66 7.87
N TYR A 179 9.22 8.54 7.53
CA TYR A 179 7.79 8.36 7.62
C TYR A 179 7.27 8.54 9.06
N ILE A 180 7.91 7.90 10.04
CA ILE A 180 7.54 8.05 11.47
C ILE A 180 7.64 9.50 11.93
N LYS A 181 8.71 10.22 11.56
CA LYS A 181 8.85 11.67 11.88
C LYS A 181 7.71 12.48 11.26
N TYR A 182 7.28 12.13 10.06
CA TYR A 182 6.21 12.84 9.37
C TYR A 182 4.85 12.65 10.07
N ILE A 183 4.46 11.40 10.38
CA ILE A 183 3.17 11.10 11.01
C ILE A 183 3.07 11.65 12.46
N ASN A 184 4.18 11.84 13.15
CA ASN A 184 4.18 12.42 14.51
C ASN A 184 3.62 13.85 14.60
N ASN A 185 3.39 14.51 13.46
CA ASN A 185 2.71 15.81 13.41
C ASN A 185 1.18 15.70 13.56
N TYR A 186 0.62 14.50 13.54
CA TYR A 186 -0.82 14.23 13.57
C TYR A 186 -1.22 13.48 14.84
N LYS A 187 -2.50 13.58 15.23
CA LYS A 187 -3.03 12.98 16.46
C LYS A 187 -4.01 11.83 16.18
N ASN A 188 -4.77 11.97 15.11
CA ASN A 188 -5.83 11.04 14.76
C ASN A 188 -5.56 10.49 13.35
N PHE A 189 -5.87 9.23 13.14
CA PHE A 189 -5.57 8.57 11.88
C PHE A 189 -6.74 7.74 11.37
N VAL A 190 -6.93 7.74 10.06
CA VAL A 190 -7.67 6.71 9.35
C VAL A 190 -6.68 5.96 8.48
N LEU A 191 -6.60 4.66 8.68
CA LEU A 191 -5.74 3.76 7.93
C LEU A 191 -6.60 2.94 6.97
N LEU A 192 -6.20 2.85 5.69
CA LEU A 192 -6.85 2.01 4.69
C LEU A 192 -5.82 1.07 4.07
N GLY A 193 -6.15 -0.21 3.97
CA GLY A 193 -5.26 -1.25 3.39
C GLY A 193 -6.03 -2.49 2.96
N ASP A 194 -5.37 -3.37 2.22
CA ASP A 194 -5.91 -4.66 1.76
C ASP A 194 -5.25 -5.87 2.42
N SER A 195 -4.30 -5.63 3.32
CA SER A 195 -3.53 -6.66 4.01
C SER A 195 -3.41 -6.40 5.51
N LEU A 196 -3.33 -7.45 6.32
CA LEU A 196 -3.03 -7.33 7.75
C LEU A 196 -1.67 -6.66 8.01
N THR A 197 -0.72 -6.77 7.09
CA THR A 197 0.58 -6.09 7.20
C THR A 197 0.46 -4.57 7.09
N ASP A 198 -0.63 -4.05 6.51
CA ASP A 198 -0.88 -2.61 6.40
C ASP A 198 -1.12 -1.95 7.77
N LEU A 199 -1.60 -2.71 8.74
CA LEU A 199 -1.72 -2.23 10.11
C LEU A 199 -0.39 -1.75 10.69
N SER A 200 0.74 -2.23 10.17
CA SER A 200 2.08 -1.77 10.54
C SER A 200 2.43 -0.36 10.04
N MET A 201 1.63 0.22 9.13
CA MET A 201 1.83 1.62 8.72
C MET A 201 1.71 2.60 9.89
N LEU A 202 0.98 2.25 10.93
CA LEU A 202 0.79 3.10 12.09
C LEU A 202 1.16 2.36 13.38
N PRO A 203 1.95 2.96 14.28
CA PRO A 203 2.20 2.44 15.62
C PRO A 203 0.90 2.06 16.35
N LEU A 204 0.97 1.06 17.23
CA LEU A 204 -0.22 0.49 17.91
C LEU A 204 -0.88 1.49 18.86
N ASP A 205 -0.11 2.37 19.47
CA ASP A 205 -0.52 3.35 20.49
C ASP A 205 -1.19 4.61 19.91
N LEU A 206 -1.19 4.78 18.58
CA LEU A 206 -1.84 5.92 17.94
C LEU A 206 -3.37 5.77 17.91
N ASN A 207 -4.07 6.89 18.10
CA ASN A 207 -5.52 6.95 17.95
C ASN A 207 -5.90 6.80 16.48
N LYS A 208 -6.46 5.65 16.12
CA LYS A 208 -6.76 5.32 14.73
C LYS A 208 -8.06 4.54 14.57
N ILE A 209 -8.67 4.69 13.40
CA ILE A 209 -9.64 3.75 12.82
C ILE A 209 -8.98 3.09 11.62
N SER A 210 -9.03 1.77 11.56
CA SER A 210 -8.49 0.97 10.47
C SER A 210 -9.61 0.41 9.58
N VAL A 211 -9.38 0.48 8.27
CA VAL A 211 -10.27 0.01 7.21
C VAL A 211 -9.54 -1.04 6.39
N GLY A 212 -10.05 -2.26 6.35
CA GLY A 212 -9.53 -3.35 5.52
C GLY A 212 -10.42 -3.60 4.30
N PHE A 213 -9.83 -3.65 3.10
CA PHE A 213 -10.49 -4.10 1.88
C PHE A 213 -10.20 -5.58 1.66
N LEU A 214 -11.21 -6.42 1.76
CA LEU A 214 -11.12 -7.88 1.59
C LEU A 214 -11.93 -8.30 0.37
N ASP A 215 -11.31 -8.28 -0.81
CA ASP A 215 -11.99 -8.53 -2.09
C ASP A 215 -11.77 -9.96 -2.60
N CYS A 216 -10.82 -10.70 -2.05
CA CYS A 216 -10.53 -12.08 -2.42
C CYS A 216 -10.29 -12.95 -1.18
N GLU A 217 -10.37 -14.27 -1.35
CA GLU A 217 -10.13 -15.25 -0.30
C GLU A 217 -10.97 -15.00 0.98
N TYR A 218 -12.20 -14.52 0.76
CA TYR A 218 -13.13 -14.08 1.81
C TYR A 218 -13.26 -15.11 2.94
N ASP A 219 -13.52 -16.36 2.59
CA ASP A 219 -13.75 -17.43 3.59
C ASP A 219 -12.51 -17.71 4.45
N THR A 220 -11.32 -17.48 3.88
CA THR A 220 -10.04 -17.71 4.55
C THR A 220 -9.70 -16.59 5.53
N TYR A 221 -9.84 -15.32 5.11
CA TYR A 221 -9.31 -14.18 5.84
C TYR A 221 -10.35 -13.33 6.58
N LEU A 222 -11.65 -13.55 6.36
CA LEU A 222 -12.70 -12.72 6.97
C LEU A 222 -12.58 -12.62 8.49
N LYS A 223 -12.29 -13.75 9.16
CA LYS A 223 -12.16 -13.78 10.61
C LYS A 223 -11.02 -12.92 11.10
N ASP A 224 -9.86 -12.99 10.44
CA ASP A 224 -8.68 -12.23 10.81
C ASP A 224 -8.87 -10.74 10.53
N PHE A 225 -9.43 -10.40 9.35
CA PHE A 225 -9.75 -9.02 9.02
C PHE A 225 -10.76 -8.41 10.01
N THR A 226 -11.84 -9.10 10.31
CA THR A 226 -12.83 -8.62 11.30
C THR A 226 -12.30 -8.62 12.73
N SER A 227 -11.26 -9.38 13.05
CA SER A 227 -10.54 -9.31 14.32
C SER A 227 -9.67 -8.05 14.41
N ASP A 228 -8.99 -7.64 13.34
CA ASP A 228 -7.91 -6.68 13.40
C ASP A 228 -8.27 -5.30 12.83
N PHE A 229 -9.10 -5.22 11.79
CA PHE A 229 -9.62 -3.95 11.27
C PHE A 229 -10.91 -3.50 11.99
N ASP A 230 -11.09 -2.19 12.16
CA ASP A 230 -12.31 -1.59 12.73
C ASP A 230 -13.48 -1.64 11.73
N ILE A 231 -13.19 -1.49 10.44
CA ILE A 231 -14.13 -1.57 9.33
C ILE A 231 -13.57 -2.53 8.30
N VAL A 232 -14.39 -3.46 7.79
CA VAL A 232 -14.03 -4.34 6.68
C VAL A 232 -15.01 -4.10 5.53
N ALA A 233 -14.46 -3.75 4.37
CA ALA A 233 -15.17 -3.63 3.11
C ALA A 233 -14.87 -4.85 2.24
N THR A 234 -15.92 -5.49 1.70
CA THR A 234 -15.80 -6.73 0.90
C THR A 234 -16.49 -6.57 -0.45
N GLU A 235 -16.25 -7.50 -1.36
CA GLU A 235 -16.98 -7.57 -2.64
C GLU A 235 -16.77 -6.35 -3.54
N ASN A 236 -15.51 -5.90 -3.66
CA ASN A 236 -15.13 -4.75 -4.47
C ASN A 236 -15.92 -3.46 -4.15
N GLU A 237 -16.24 -3.23 -2.88
CA GLU A 237 -16.85 -1.98 -2.45
C GLU A 237 -16.07 -0.77 -2.96
N PRO A 238 -16.74 0.30 -3.42
CA PRO A 238 -16.10 1.55 -3.79
C PRO A 238 -15.21 2.10 -2.66
N TYR A 239 -14.14 2.80 -3.02
CA TYR A 239 -13.20 3.34 -2.04
C TYR A 239 -13.89 4.27 -1.02
N SER A 240 -14.87 5.05 -1.45
CA SER A 240 -15.64 5.95 -0.59
C SER A 240 -16.58 5.23 0.39
N SER A 241 -16.99 3.98 0.12
CA SER A 241 -18.00 3.29 0.94
C SER A 241 -17.64 3.21 2.42
N PRO A 242 -16.45 2.71 2.83
CA PRO A 242 -16.04 2.72 4.22
C PRO A 242 -15.72 4.14 4.74
N VAL A 243 -15.20 5.03 3.89
CA VAL A 243 -14.85 6.41 4.26
C VAL A 243 -16.10 7.20 4.66
N LYS A 244 -17.22 7.03 3.96
CA LYS A 244 -18.51 7.63 4.31
C LYS A 244 -19.03 7.21 5.69
N LYS A 245 -18.68 6.00 6.17
CA LYS A 245 -19.05 5.55 7.53
C LYS A 245 -18.35 6.35 8.62
N LEU A 246 -17.22 6.99 8.30
CA LEU A 246 -16.46 7.87 9.19
C LEU A 246 -17.00 9.32 9.19
N SER A 247 -17.98 9.64 8.37
CA SER A 247 -18.50 11.00 8.16
C SER A 247 -17.40 12.01 7.76
N LEU A 248 -16.46 11.56 6.90
CA LEU A 248 -15.37 12.37 6.33
C LEU A 248 -15.78 13.04 5.02
#